data_c29cf201825c194c40a0569cdd9bdae6
#
_entry.id   c29cf201825c194c40a0569cdd9bdae6
#
_cell.length_a   1.000
_cell.length_b   1.000
_cell.length_c   1.000
_cell.angle_alpha   90.00
_cell.angle_beta   90.00
_cell.angle_gamma   90.00
#
_symmetry.space_group_name_H-M   'P 1'
#
loop_
_entity.id
_entity.type
_entity.pdbx_description
1 polymer ?
#
loop_
_entity_poly.entity_id
_entity_poly.type
_entity_poly.pdbx_seq_one_letter_code
_entity_poly.pdbx_strand_id
1 'polypeptide(L)'
;MKIEKFTNDDFAKAAPLAAGAWGDFYADERQWFIDAVAEYILRYNYSNPSLALKAVGDDGVIHGVLFANFHDDKADVYQWRENIEAQMTDHERERFRLLADYMLEVDGKTVQCMNDGEVKLSLFISNQKGCGKQLLQAMMDEFQRRDLRNLYLWTDTSCTHEYYPQHGFTLVGQFLSEVYDSYAPGYTTYIYRKEFRLNENKA
;
A
#
# COMPACT_ATOMS: atom_id res chain seq x y z
N MET A 1 -18.02 -13.49 -3.30
CA MET A 1 -16.66 -12.96 -2.98
C MET A 1 -16.30 -13.35 -1.57
N LYS A 2 -15.07 -13.83 -1.33
CA LYS A 2 -14.57 -14.26 -0.01
C LYS A 2 -13.39 -13.38 0.38
N ILE A 3 -13.30 -13.00 1.66
CA ILE A 3 -12.13 -12.36 2.23
C ILE A 3 -11.26 -13.42 2.87
N GLU A 4 -10.01 -13.49 2.44
CA GLU A 4 -9.03 -14.50 2.86
C GLU A 4 -7.71 -13.84 3.24
N LYS A 5 -6.85 -14.56 3.95
CA LYS A 5 -5.48 -14.11 4.19
C LYS A 5 -4.68 -14.10 2.88
N PHE A 6 -3.92 -13.04 2.65
CA PHE A 6 -2.94 -12.99 1.58
C PHE A 6 -1.69 -13.79 2.01
N THR A 7 -1.08 -14.47 1.06
CA THR A 7 0.12 -15.31 1.29
C THR A 7 1.16 -15.06 0.20
N ASN A 8 2.36 -15.57 0.38
CA ASN A 8 3.43 -15.44 -0.61
C ASN A 8 3.07 -16.04 -2.00
N ASP A 9 2.19 -17.04 -2.05
CA ASP A 9 1.74 -17.67 -3.31
C ASP A 9 0.77 -16.80 -4.10
N ASP A 10 0.36 -15.66 -3.55
CA ASP A 10 -0.62 -14.78 -4.16
C ASP A 10 0.01 -13.62 -4.94
N PHE A 11 1.32 -13.35 -4.78
CA PHE A 11 1.96 -12.19 -5.44
C PHE A 11 1.76 -12.18 -6.96
N ALA A 12 2.10 -13.27 -7.62
CA ALA A 12 1.94 -13.37 -9.08
C ALA A 12 0.47 -13.27 -9.53
N LYS A 13 -0.48 -13.73 -8.69
CA LYS A 13 -1.92 -13.65 -8.98
C LYS A 13 -2.48 -12.25 -8.76
N ALA A 14 -1.90 -11.48 -7.84
CA ALA A 14 -2.31 -10.12 -7.51
C ALA A 14 -1.58 -9.05 -8.35
N ALA A 15 -0.44 -9.37 -8.97
CA ALA A 15 0.33 -8.44 -9.79
C ALA A 15 -0.52 -7.77 -10.91
N PRO A 16 -1.40 -8.47 -11.64
CA PRO A 16 -2.28 -7.82 -12.62
C PRO A 16 -3.22 -6.76 -12.01
N LEU A 17 -3.66 -6.95 -10.76
CA LEU A 17 -4.48 -5.95 -10.05
C LEU A 17 -3.66 -4.68 -9.75
N ALA A 18 -2.43 -4.82 -9.31
CA ALA A 18 -1.52 -3.70 -9.06
C ALA A 18 -1.09 -3.02 -10.36
N ALA A 19 -0.81 -3.79 -11.43
CA ALA A 19 -0.54 -3.26 -12.75
C ALA A 19 -1.72 -2.43 -13.30
N GLY A 20 -2.95 -2.88 -13.07
CA GLY A 20 -4.15 -2.11 -13.43
C GLY A 20 -4.34 -0.80 -12.66
N ALA A 21 -3.73 -0.68 -11.48
CA ALA A 21 -3.79 0.56 -10.69
C ALA A 21 -2.69 1.57 -11.04
N TRP A 22 -1.49 1.10 -11.37
CA TRP A 22 -0.31 1.96 -11.56
C TRP A 22 0.45 1.73 -12.86
N GLY A 23 0.08 0.74 -13.67
CA GLY A 23 0.79 0.41 -14.91
C GLY A 23 0.80 1.54 -15.93
N ASP A 24 -0.20 2.41 -15.94
CA ASP A 24 -0.28 3.55 -16.86
C ASP A 24 0.89 4.53 -16.70
N PHE A 25 1.51 4.63 -15.51
CA PHE A 25 2.73 5.42 -15.30
C PHE A 25 3.94 4.87 -16.06
N TYR A 26 3.87 3.64 -16.53
CA TYR A 26 4.93 2.90 -17.23
C TYR A 26 4.45 2.35 -18.58
N ALA A 27 3.42 2.96 -19.18
CA ALA A 27 2.81 2.48 -20.43
C ALA A 27 3.76 2.50 -21.64
N ASP A 28 4.86 3.25 -21.55
CA ASP A 28 5.95 3.32 -22.52
C ASP A 28 7.01 2.22 -22.36
N GLU A 29 6.90 1.42 -21.31
CA GLU A 29 7.85 0.34 -21.01
C GLU A 29 7.33 -1.03 -21.47
N ARG A 30 8.24 -2.03 -21.52
CA ARG A 30 7.83 -3.41 -21.81
C ARG A 30 6.95 -4.00 -20.68
N GLN A 31 6.02 -4.87 -21.04
CA GLN A 31 5.06 -5.47 -20.10
C GLN A 31 5.74 -6.14 -18.91
N TRP A 32 6.87 -6.83 -19.12
CA TRP A 32 7.64 -7.44 -18.04
C TRP A 32 8.06 -6.43 -16.96
N PHE A 33 8.45 -5.20 -17.35
CA PHE A 33 8.83 -4.17 -16.39
C PHE A 33 7.60 -3.69 -15.60
N ILE A 34 6.46 -3.49 -16.27
CA ILE A 34 5.19 -3.11 -15.60
C ILE A 34 4.81 -4.17 -14.58
N ASP A 35 4.90 -5.45 -14.93
CA ASP A 35 4.59 -6.57 -14.03
C ASP A 35 5.57 -6.62 -12.84
N ALA A 36 6.86 -6.39 -13.08
CA ALA A 36 7.88 -6.34 -12.03
C ALA A 36 7.65 -5.19 -11.05
N VAL A 37 7.29 -3.98 -11.54
CA VAL A 37 6.92 -2.84 -10.70
C VAL A 37 5.67 -3.15 -9.87
N ALA A 38 4.65 -3.73 -10.49
CA ALA A 38 3.41 -4.11 -9.81
C ALA A 38 3.67 -5.13 -8.69
N GLU A 39 4.49 -6.14 -8.94
CA GLU A 39 4.87 -7.14 -7.94
C GLU A 39 5.74 -6.51 -6.83
N TYR A 40 6.64 -5.57 -7.17
CA TYR A 40 7.43 -4.85 -6.18
C TYR A 40 6.55 -4.07 -5.21
N ILE A 41 5.55 -3.34 -5.71
CA ILE A 41 4.60 -2.59 -4.86
C ILE A 41 3.89 -3.53 -3.88
N LEU A 42 3.44 -4.70 -4.33
CA LEU A 42 2.84 -5.70 -3.46
C LEU A 42 3.81 -6.20 -2.38
N ARG A 43 5.01 -6.62 -2.79
CA ARG A 43 6.03 -7.19 -1.89
C ARG A 43 6.53 -6.19 -0.87
N TYR A 44 6.78 -4.96 -1.30
CA TYR A 44 7.26 -3.89 -0.42
C TYR A 44 6.26 -3.58 0.69
N ASN A 45 4.97 -3.61 0.38
CA ASN A 45 3.91 -3.31 1.34
C ASN A 45 3.48 -4.52 2.18
N TYR A 46 3.91 -5.75 1.84
CA TYR A 46 3.62 -6.98 2.55
C TYR A 46 4.67 -7.27 3.61
N SER A 47 4.67 -6.54 4.72
CA SER A 47 5.61 -6.76 5.83
C SER A 47 4.96 -7.44 7.04
N ASN A 48 3.63 -7.50 7.12
CA ASN A 48 2.91 -8.21 8.18
C ASN A 48 1.85 -9.18 7.62
N PRO A 49 2.17 -10.48 7.48
CA PRO A 49 1.20 -11.48 6.98
C PRO A 49 -0.08 -11.58 7.81
N SER A 50 -0.04 -11.22 9.10
CA SER A 50 -1.20 -11.29 9.98
C SER A 50 -2.23 -10.18 9.68
N LEU A 51 -1.80 -9.09 9.03
CA LEU A 51 -2.59 -7.94 8.61
C LEU A 51 -2.67 -7.80 7.09
N ALA A 52 -2.56 -8.89 6.36
CA ALA A 52 -2.67 -8.91 4.91
C ALA A 52 -3.89 -9.71 4.45
N LEU A 53 -4.79 -9.06 3.71
CA LEU A 53 -6.04 -9.63 3.22
C LEU A 53 -6.13 -9.56 1.71
N LYS A 54 -6.82 -10.53 1.12
CA LYS A 54 -7.26 -10.54 -0.29
C LYS A 54 -8.75 -10.80 -0.38
N ALA A 55 -9.38 -10.26 -1.42
CA ALA A 55 -10.76 -10.55 -1.78
C ALA A 55 -10.76 -11.39 -3.06
N VAL A 56 -11.32 -12.59 -2.98
CA VAL A 56 -11.35 -13.56 -4.07
C VAL A 56 -12.76 -13.70 -4.59
N GLY A 57 -12.93 -13.58 -5.90
CA GLY A 57 -14.21 -13.81 -6.59
C GLY A 57 -14.59 -15.29 -6.63
N ASP A 58 -15.81 -15.56 -7.07
CA ASP A 58 -16.30 -16.94 -7.24
C ASP A 58 -15.60 -17.66 -8.42
N ASP A 59 -14.93 -16.88 -9.28
CA ASP A 59 -14.04 -17.31 -10.36
C ASP A 59 -12.61 -17.66 -9.91
N GLY A 60 -12.29 -17.45 -8.62
CA GLY A 60 -10.95 -17.65 -8.06
C GLY A 60 -9.96 -16.50 -8.31
N VAL A 61 -10.42 -15.40 -8.94
CA VAL A 61 -9.59 -14.24 -9.23
C VAL A 61 -9.48 -13.32 -8.00
N ILE A 62 -8.31 -12.73 -7.77
CA ILE A 62 -8.11 -11.73 -6.73
C ILE A 62 -8.59 -10.36 -7.27
N HIS A 63 -9.64 -9.82 -6.67
CA HIS A 63 -10.26 -8.54 -7.03
C HIS A 63 -9.88 -7.40 -6.10
N GLY A 64 -9.15 -7.67 -5.05
CA GLY A 64 -8.63 -6.65 -4.17
C GLY A 64 -7.65 -7.21 -3.17
N VAL A 65 -6.77 -6.35 -2.70
CA VAL A 65 -5.85 -6.62 -1.59
C VAL A 65 -5.83 -5.43 -0.64
N LEU A 66 -5.59 -5.73 0.63
CA LEU A 66 -5.41 -4.74 1.67
C LEU A 66 -4.34 -5.23 2.63
N PHE A 67 -3.26 -4.45 2.78
CA PHE A 67 -2.18 -4.72 3.72
C PHE A 67 -2.07 -3.61 4.74
N ALA A 68 -1.84 -3.98 6.00
CA ALA A 68 -1.50 -3.05 7.06
C ALA A 68 -0.27 -3.57 7.81
N ASN A 69 0.55 -2.64 8.29
CA ASN A 69 1.81 -2.92 8.95
C ASN A 69 1.90 -2.13 10.25
N PHE A 70 2.53 -2.72 11.27
CA PHE A 70 2.90 -1.97 12.47
C PHE A 70 4.07 -1.02 12.18
N HIS A 71 4.28 -0.09 13.09
CA HIS A 71 5.35 0.89 13.06
C HIS A 71 6.75 0.29 12.80
N ASP A 72 7.06 -0.87 13.35
CA ASP A 72 8.36 -1.54 13.27
C ASP A 72 8.44 -2.69 12.25
N ASP A 73 7.33 -3.01 11.58
CA ASP A 73 7.33 -4.02 10.51
C ASP A 73 8.19 -3.58 9.33
N LYS A 74 8.99 -4.49 8.79
CA LYS A 74 9.86 -4.24 7.63
C LYS A 74 9.62 -5.27 6.56
N ALA A 75 9.56 -4.80 5.32
CA ALA A 75 9.46 -5.68 4.16
C ALA A 75 10.76 -6.45 3.93
N ASP A 76 10.64 -7.76 3.70
CA ASP A 76 11.75 -8.61 3.23
C ASP A 76 11.69 -8.69 1.70
N VAL A 77 12.18 -7.64 1.04
CA VAL A 77 12.10 -7.49 -0.42
C VAL A 77 13.48 -7.38 -1.09
N TYR A 78 14.55 -7.33 -0.30
CA TYR A 78 15.90 -7.01 -0.80
C TYR A 78 16.41 -8.02 -1.83
N GLN A 79 16.40 -9.31 -1.51
CA GLN A 79 16.90 -10.34 -2.43
C GLN A 79 16.07 -10.43 -3.71
N TRP A 80 14.76 -10.27 -3.61
CA TRP A 80 13.87 -10.25 -4.76
C TRP A 80 14.17 -9.03 -5.64
N ARG A 81 14.33 -7.85 -5.03
CA ARG A 81 14.66 -6.59 -5.71
C ARG A 81 15.98 -6.70 -6.48
N GLU A 82 17.05 -7.19 -5.87
CA GLU A 82 18.35 -7.41 -6.53
C GLU A 82 18.20 -8.29 -7.76
N ASN A 83 17.49 -9.41 -7.65
CA ASN A 83 17.27 -10.34 -8.76
C ASN A 83 16.50 -9.71 -9.93
N ILE A 84 15.54 -8.84 -9.65
CA ILE A 84 14.76 -8.15 -10.67
C ILE A 84 15.56 -7.00 -11.30
N GLU A 85 16.25 -6.18 -10.50
CA GLU A 85 17.10 -5.09 -11.01
C GLU A 85 18.20 -5.60 -11.96
N ALA A 86 18.72 -6.81 -11.74
CA ALA A 86 19.72 -7.43 -12.60
C ALA A 86 19.21 -7.73 -14.03
N GLN A 87 17.89 -7.82 -14.22
CA GLN A 87 17.23 -8.09 -15.51
C GLN A 87 16.75 -6.81 -16.23
N MET A 88 16.85 -5.67 -15.56
CA MET A 88 16.43 -4.37 -16.07
C MET A 88 17.49 -3.73 -16.98
N THR A 89 17.04 -3.01 -18.00
CA THR A 89 17.86 -2.03 -18.69
C THR A 89 18.25 -0.90 -17.73
N ASP A 90 19.22 -0.08 -18.11
CA ASP A 90 19.63 1.06 -17.28
C ASP A 90 18.49 2.07 -17.09
N HIS A 91 17.70 2.32 -18.14
CA HIS A 91 16.52 3.18 -18.07
C HIS A 91 15.45 2.64 -17.11
N GLU A 92 15.10 1.37 -17.24
CA GLU A 92 14.11 0.72 -16.34
C GLU A 92 14.60 0.73 -14.89
N ARG A 93 15.89 0.48 -14.67
CA ARG A 93 16.49 0.49 -13.33
C ARG A 93 16.43 1.87 -12.69
N GLU A 94 16.66 2.95 -13.47
CA GLU A 94 16.52 4.32 -12.99
C GLU A 94 15.08 4.60 -12.55
N ARG A 95 14.09 4.28 -13.38
CA ARG A 95 12.66 4.47 -13.06
C ARG A 95 12.21 3.62 -11.86
N PHE A 96 12.69 2.39 -11.79
CA PHE A 96 12.37 1.49 -10.67
C PHE A 96 12.94 2.00 -9.35
N ARG A 97 14.19 2.47 -9.36
CA ARG A 97 14.83 3.04 -8.17
C ARG A 97 14.15 4.32 -7.72
N LEU A 98 13.74 5.17 -8.63
CA LEU A 98 12.95 6.36 -8.31
C LEU A 98 11.69 6.01 -7.52
N LEU A 99 10.90 5.03 -7.96
CA LEU A 99 9.75 4.55 -7.21
C LEU A 99 10.15 3.97 -5.86
N ALA A 100 11.17 3.12 -5.81
CA ALA A 100 11.60 2.47 -4.59
C ALA A 100 12.09 3.48 -3.54
N ASP A 101 12.84 4.49 -3.96
CA ASP A 101 13.35 5.57 -3.10
C ASP A 101 12.21 6.46 -2.60
N TYR A 102 11.22 6.76 -3.46
CA TYR A 102 10.00 7.47 -3.06
C TYR A 102 9.22 6.68 -2.01
N MET A 103 9.00 5.39 -2.20
CA MET A 103 8.29 4.56 -1.21
C MET A 103 9.03 4.53 0.14
N LEU A 104 10.36 4.48 0.13
CA LEU A 104 11.18 4.56 1.35
C LEU A 104 11.06 5.94 2.03
N GLU A 105 11.11 7.03 1.26
CA GLU A 105 10.94 8.40 1.77
C GLU A 105 9.60 8.54 2.49
N VAL A 106 8.53 8.16 1.82
CA VAL A 106 7.16 8.31 2.34
C VAL A 106 6.92 7.44 3.55
N ASP A 107 7.36 6.19 3.52
CA ASP A 107 7.25 5.27 4.65
C ASP A 107 8.02 5.77 5.86
N GLY A 108 9.23 6.27 5.67
CA GLY A 108 10.04 6.85 6.74
C GLY A 108 9.34 8.05 7.39
N LYS A 109 8.77 8.96 6.59
CA LYS A 109 8.02 10.12 7.09
C LYS A 109 6.70 9.71 7.76
N THR A 110 6.04 8.67 7.27
CA THR A 110 4.81 8.15 7.88
C THR A 110 5.10 7.54 9.25
N VAL A 111 6.13 6.71 9.35
CA VAL A 111 6.55 6.08 10.61
C VAL A 111 6.92 7.13 11.67
N GLN A 112 7.54 8.26 11.28
CA GLN A 112 7.82 9.38 12.21
C GLN A 112 6.56 10.02 12.80
N CYS A 113 5.41 9.88 12.17
CA CYS A 113 4.11 10.33 12.68
C CYS A 113 3.43 9.31 13.61
N MET A 114 3.92 8.06 13.66
CA MET A 114 3.32 6.96 14.40
C MET A 114 4.01 6.74 15.74
N ASN A 115 3.27 6.16 16.69
CA ASN A 115 3.83 5.63 17.93
C ASN A 115 3.94 4.11 17.87
N ASP A 116 4.70 3.54 18.82
CA ASP A 116 4.83 2.09 18.96
C ASP A 116 3.44 1.43 19.10
N GLY A 117 3.26 0.33 18.37
CA GLY A 117 2.00 -0.42 18.37
C GLY A 117 0.88 0.16 17.50
N GLU A 118 1.09 1.31 16.84
CA GLU A 118 0.16 1.83 15.84
C GLU A 118 0.37 1.18 14.47
N VAL A 119 -0.64 1.25 13.62
CA VAL A 119 -0.63 0.62 12.29
C VAL A 119 -0.79 1.63 11.18
N LYS A 120 -0.15 1.35 10.03
CA LYS A 120 -0.41 2.03 8.76
C LYS A 120 -1.13 1.09 7.80
N LEU A 121 -2.08 1.62 7.04
CA LEU A 121 -2.61 1.02 5.84
C LEU A 121 -1.57 1.22 4.73
N SER A 122 -0.80 0.19 4.44
CA SER A 122 0.33 0.30 3.52
C SER A 122 -0.06 0.05 2.06
N LEU A 123 -1.10 -0.76 1.81
CA LEU A 123 -1.63 -0.99 0.48
C LEU A 123 -3.13 -1.25 0.52
N PHE A 124 -3.86 -0.60 -0.38
CA PHE A 124 -5.27 -0.85 -0.57
C PHE A 124 -5.67 -0.63 -2.02
N ILE A 125 -5.95 -1.70 -2.74
CA ILE A 125 -6.43 -1.67 -4.12
C ILE A 125 -7.59 -2.63 -4.32
N SER A 126 -8.54 -2.25 -5.17
CA SER A 126 -9.62 -3.13 -5.61
C SER A 126 -10.17 -2.68 -6.96
N ASN A 127 -10.52 -3.64 -7.83
CA ASN A 127 -11.06 -3.38 -9.16
C ASN A 127 -12.53 -3.80 -9.34
N GLN A 128 -13.15 -4.34 -8.27
CA GLN A 128 -14.55 -4.77 -8.33
C GLN A 128 -15.40 -3.98 -7.33
N LYS A 129 -16.58 -3.56 -7.76
CA LYS A 129 -17.53 -2.79 -6.93
C LYS A 129 -17.89 -3.56 -5.64
N GLY A 130 -17.74 -2.89 -4.52
CA GLY A 130 -18.04 -3.43 -3.18
C GLY A 130 -16.92 -4.27 -2.56
N CYS A 131 -15.92 -4.69 -3.32
CA CYS A 131 -14.75 -5.43 -2.84
C CYS A 131 -13.98 -4.64 -1.78
N GLY A 132 -13.62 -3.40 -2.09
CA GLY A 132 -12.88 -2.54 -1.17
C GLY A 132 -13.60 -2.33 0.17
N LYS A 133 -14.93 -2.18 0.14
CA LYS A 133 -15.72 -2.05 1.39
C LYS A 133 -15.63 -3.30 2.26
N GLN A 134 -15.69 -4.50 1.66
CA GLN A 134 -15.59 -5.77 2.40
C GLN A 134 -14.19 -5.98 2.99
N LEU A 135 -13.12 -5.68 2.22
CA LEU A 135 -11.75 -5.73 2.70
C LEU A 135 -11.53 -4.77 3.88
N LEU A 136 -11.98 -3.52 3.72
CA LEU A 136 -11.82 -2.52 4.76
C LEU A 136 -12.59 -2.92 6.03
N GLN A 137 -13.81 -3.44 5.90
CA GLN A 137 -14.58 -3.92 7.05
C GLN A 137 -13.87 -5.06 7.78
N ALA A 138 -13.38 -6.06 7.04
CA ALA A 138 -12.64 -7.18 7.62
C ALA A 138 -11.36 -6.74 8.34
N MET A 139 -10.65 -5.74 7.79
CA MET A 139 -9.46 -5.17 8.45
C MET A 139 -9.86 -4.37 9.70
N MET A 140 -10.95 -3.61 9.66
CA MET A 140 -11.46 -2.88 10.82
C MET A 140 -11.87 -3.81 11.96
N ASP A 141 -12.53 -4.93 11.65
CA ASP A 141 -12.87 -5.95 12.64
C ASP A 141 -11.59 -6.54 13.29
N GLU A 142 -10.54 -6.76 12.50
CA GLU A 142 -9.24 -7.22 13.01
C GLU A 142 -8.56 -6.17 13.89
N PHE A 143 -8.63 -4.90 13.55
CA PHE A 143 -8.09 -3.82 14.36
C PHE A 143 -8.82 -3.70 15.70
N GLN A 144 -10.15 -3.79 15.70
CA GLN A 144 -10.96 -3.82 16.93
C GLN A 144 -10.62 -5.03 17.82
N ARG A 145 -10.43 -6.21 17.20
CA ARG A 145 -10.06 -7.43 17.92
C ARG A 145 -8.69 -7.31 18.60
N ARG A 146 -7.78 -6.53 18.03
CA ARG A 146 -6.43 -6.27 18.56
C ARG A 146 -6.34 -5.02 19.42
N ASP A 147 -7.44 -4.32 19.66
CA ASP A 147 -7.49 -3.05 20.40
C ASP A 147 -6.61 -1.95 19.82
N LEU A 148 -6.49 -1.91 18.48
CA LEU A 148 -5.72 -0.87 17.80
C LEU A 148 -6.51 0.43 17.74
N ARG A 149 -5.85 1.56 18.04
CA ARG A 149 -6.52 2.86 18.21
C ARG A 149 -6.35 3.79 17.04
N ASN A 150 -5.22 3.75 16.38
CA ASN A 150 -4.88 4.67 15.30
C ASN A 150 -4.47 3.90 14.05
N LEU A 151 -5.01 4.36 12.92
CA LEU A 151 -4.63 3.94 11.59
C LEU A 151 -4.03 5.12 10.84
N TYR A 152 -2.84 4.95 10.33
CA TYR A 152 -2.18 5.90 9.44
C TYR A 152 -2.26 5.41 8.00
N LEU A 153 -2.20 6.33 7.07
CA LEU A 153 -1.97 6.06 5.66
C LEU A 153 -1.30 7.28 5.02
N TRP A 154 -0.64 7.06 3.92
CA TRP A 154 -0.20 8.13 3.06
C TRP A 154 -0.87 8.04 1.68
N THR A 155 -0.94 9.16 1.02
CA THR A 155 -1.41 9.33 -0.35
C THR A 155 -0.74 10.55 -0.95
N ASP A 156 -0.88 10.78 -2.24
CA ASP A 156 -0.22 11.88 -2.93
C ASP A 156 -1.13 12.61 -3.92
N THR A 157 -0.57 13.59 -4.62
CA THR A 157 -1.31 14.41 -5.59
C THR A 157 -1.78 13.65 -6.82
N SER A 158 -1.29 12.42 -7.07
CA SER A 158 -1.78 11.56 -8.15
C SER A 158 -3.07 10.81 -7.77
N CYS A 159 -3.44 10.84 -6.48
CA CYS A 159 -4.58 10.13 -5.93
C CYS A 159 -5.69 11.11 -5.48
N THR A 160 -6.89 10.59 -5.19
CA THR A 160 -8.02 11.36 -4.66
C THR A 160 -7.83 11.60 -3.16
N HIS A 161 -6.85 12.41 -2.78
CA HIS A 161 -6.48 12.64 -1.38
C HIS A 161 -7.58 13.34 -0.56
N GLU A 162 -8.47 14.12 -1.20
CA GLU A 162 -9.61 14.79 -0.55
C GLU A 162 -10.67 13.82 -0.01
N TYR A 163 -10.62 12.56 -0.42
CA TYR A 163 -11.49 11.51 0.11
C TYR A 163 -11.30 11.32 1.62
N TYR A 164 -10.08 11.36 2.11
CA TYR A 164 -9.76 10.98 3.48
C TYR A 164 -10.34 11.91 4.55
N PRO A 165 -10.24 13.24 4.44
CA PRO A 165 -10.89 14.15 5.41
C PRO A 165 -12.40 13.95 5.47
N GLN A 166 -13.06 13.69 4.34
CA GLN A 166 -14.51 13.47 4.28
C GLN A 166 -14.93 12.14 4.96
N HIS A 167 -13.98 11.22 5.20
CA HIS A 167 -14.20 9.93 5.84
C HIS A 167 -13.61 9.84 7.25
N GLY A 168 -13.38 11.01 7.89
CA GLY A 168 -12.98 11.10 9.30
C GLY A 168 -11.49 10.86 9.54
N PHE A 169 -10.65 11.06 8.52
CA PHE A 169 -9.21 11.10 8.68
C PHE A 169 -8.74 12.54 8.93
N THR A 170 -7.73 12.69 9.78
CA THR A 170 -7.08 13.97 10.07
C THR A 170 -5.73 14.01 9.37
N LEU A 171 -5.42 15.10 8.67
CA LEU A 171 -4.11 15.35 8.10
C LEU A 171 -3.11 15.57 9.25
N VAL A 172 -2.05 14.75 9.31
CA VAL A 172 -1.02 14.81 10.34
C VAL A 172 0.37 15.11 9.78
N GLY A 173 0.57 15.00 8.47
CA GLY A 173 1.79 15.37 7.79
C GLY A 173 1.54 15.70 6.32
N GLN A 174 2.35 16.62 5.79
CA GLN A 174 2.36 16.97 4.37
C GLN A 174 3.77 17.41 4.01
N PHE A 175 4.28 16.95 2.86
CA PHE A 175 5.60 17.35 2.39
C PHE A 175 5.70 17.26 0.86
N LEU A 176 6.64 18.03 0.31
CA LEU A 176 7.08 17.87 -1.08
C LEU A 176 8.07 16.71 -1.13
N SER A 177 7.91 15.81 -2.09
CA SER A 177 8.85 14.70 -2.25
C SER A 177 10.18 15.20 -2.77
N GLU A 178 11.25 14.94 -2.04
CA GLU A 178 12.61 15.25 -2.48
C GLU A 178 13.04 14.34 -3.64
N VAL A 179 12.51 13.11 -3.65
CA VAL A 179 12.78 12.11 -4.69
C VAL A 179 12.15 12.49 -6.03
N TYR A 180 10.90 12.94 -6.03
CA TYR A 180 10.17 13.30 -7.25
C TYR A 180 10.34 14.76 -7.69
N ASP A 181 10.98 15.62 -6.92
CA ASP A 181 11.05 17.05 -7.23
C ASP A 181 11.66 17.35 -8.62
N SER A 182 12.65 16.56 -9.05
CA SER A 182 13.26 16.68 -10.38
C SER A 182 12.37 16.19 -11.53
N TYR A 183 11.39 15.31 -11.28
CA TYR A 183 10.51 14.70 -12.28
C TYR A 183 9.12 15.35 -12.31
N ALA A 184 8.61 15.70 -11.15
CA ALA A 184 7.30 16.30 -10.97
C ALA A 184 7.37 17.41 -9.90
N PRO A 185 7.84 18.62 -10.23
CA PRO A 185 7.95 19.72 -9.29
C PRO A 185 6.62 19.99 -8.59
N GLY A 186 6.66 20.07 -7.25
CA GLY A 186 5.46 20.24 -6.44
C GLY A 186 4.71 18.96 -6.11
N TYR A 187 5.29 17.77 -6.39
CA TYR A 187 4.67 16.48 -6.03
C TYR A 187 4.55 16.36 -4.51
N THR A 188 3.32 16.44 -4.03
CA THR A 188 3.02 16.52 -2.60
C THR A 188 2.46 15.19 -2.09
N THR A 189 2.99 14.74 -0.96
CA THR A 189 2.50 13.58 -0.21
C THR A 189 1.80 14.06 1.06
N TYR A 190 0.70 13.40 1.39
CA TYR A 190 -0.16 13.67 2.54
C TYR A 190 -0.19 12.44 3.44
N ILE A 191 0.00 12.64 4.74
CA ILE A 191 -0.10 11.60 5.76
C ILE A 191 -1.36 11.85 6.58
N TYR A 192 -2.24 10.88 6.62
CA TYR A 192 -3.49 10.95 7.34
C TYR A 192 -3.52 9.96 8.50
N ARG A 193 -4.23 10.33 9.58
CA ARG A 193 -4.52 9.49 10.74
C ARG A 193 -6.02 9.38 10.95
N LYS A 194 -6.48 8.20 11.31
CA LYS A 194 -7.84 7.96 11.79
C LYS A 194 -7.81 7.31 13.15
N GLU A 195 -8.51 7.92 14.11
CA GLU A 195 -8.71 7.36 15.45
C GLU A 195 -9.93 6.44 15.46
N PHE A 196 -9.79 5.27 16.08
CA PHE A 196 -10.91 4.37 16.33
C PHE A 196 -11.36 4.55 17.78
N ARG A 197 -12.63 4.89 17.98
CA ARG A 197 -13.22 4.86 19.32
C ARG A 197 -13.33 3.41 19.76
N LEU A 198 -12.67 3.07 20.84
CA LEU A 198 -12.92 1.79 21.51
C LEU A 198 -14.40 1.81 21.93
N ASN A 199 -15.13 0.73 21.61
CA ASN A 199 -16.45 0.55 22.17
C ASN A 199 -16.28 0.36 23.69
N GLU A 200 -16.59 1.38 24.49
CA GLU A 200 -16.60 1.35 25.96
C GLU A 200 -17.62 0.34 26.52
N ASN A 201 -18.27 -0.45 25.68
CA ASN A 201 -19.31 -1.41 26.04
C ASN A 201 -18.83 -2.86 26.10
N LYS A 202 -17.70 -3.12 26.77
CA LYS A 202 -17.33 -4.46 27.26
C LYS A 202 -16.91 -4.37 28.72
N ALA A 203 -17.84 -3.98 29.57
CA ALA A 203 -17.77 -4.23 31.00
C ALA A 203 -18.86 -5.25 31.38
#